data_004289ba63add7e6a8b09f25e67aa7f7
#
_entry.id   004289ba63add7e6a8b09f25e67aa7f7
#
_cell.length_a   1.000
_cell.length_b   1.000
_cell.length_c   1.000
_cell.angle_alpha   90.00
_cell.angle_beta   90.00
_cell.angle_gamma   90.00
#
_symmetry.space_group_name_H-M   'P 1'
#
loop_
_entity.id
_entity.type
_entity.pdbx_description
1 polymer ?
#
loop_
_entity_poly.entity_id
_entity_poly.type
_entity_poly.pdbx_seq_one_letter_code
_entity_poly.pdbx_strand_id
1 'polypeptide(L)'
;MALLCGCGIDRTISNVSKEDQVTITAFRTLASSSKCRIAKSSETGEALQLCLYFIDKTTREPLSLQEVYFYHANHEGEYQPDDPTDESTARLNGKARTDKQGRIYLETILPGDYGSSSDNRHIHTTVFDARPEFYDIHFAQYTGLMGKQFIGRSDQHFLANLKRTAEGKLVSILSIEVKNPG
;
A
#
# COMPACT_ATOMS: atom_id res chain seq x y z
N MET A 1 -18.41 -6.70 -39.03
CA MET A 1 -18.70 -5.92 -37.80
C MET A 1 -17.81 -6.50 -36.70
N ALA A 2 -16.64 -5.89 -36.49
CA ALA A 2 -15.66 -6.37 -35.48
C ALA A 2 -16.06 -5.78 -34.12
N LEU A 3 -16.42 -6.64 -33.16
CA LEU A 3 -16.55 -6.24 -31.77
C LEU A 3 -15.14 -5.87 -31.27
N LEU A 4 -14.87 -4.60 -31.09
CA LEU A 4 -13.76 -4.12 -30.27
C LEU A 4 -14.08 -4.48 -28.81
N CYS A 5 -13.55 -5.59 -28.33
CA CYS A 5 -13.51 -5.93 -26.92
C CYS A 5 -12.58 -4.92 -26.24
N GLY A 6 -13.12 -3.81 -25.75
CA GLY A 6 -12.39 -2.86 -24.95
C GLY A 6 -11.94 -3.53 -23.66
N CYS A 7 -10.63 -3.85 -23.55
CA CYS A 7 -10.00 -4.24 -22.28
C CYS A 7 -10.00 -3.01 -21.35
N GLY A 8 -11.15 -2.69 -20.76
CA GLY A 8 -11.24 -1.72 -19.68
C GLY A 8 -10.60 -2.29 -18.41
N ILE A 9 -10.01 -1.42 -17.60
CA ILE A 9 -9.56 -1.78 -16.25
C ILE A 9 -10.80 -2.16 -15.45
N ASP A 10 -10.83 -3.35 -14.86
CA ASP A 10 -11.86 -3.69 -13.88
C ASP A 10 -11.61 -2.91 -12.58
N ARG A 11 -12.39 -1.87 -12.38
CA ARG A 11 -12.37 -0.99 -11.19
C ARG A 11 -13.35 -1.41 -10.12
N THR A 12 -13.94 -2.59 -10.22
CA THR A 12 -14.91 -3.09 -9.24
C THR A 12 -14.23 -3.29 -7.89
N ILE A 13 -14.78 -2.64 -6.86
CA ILE A 13 -14.34 -2.78 -5.47
C ILE A 13 -15.41 -3.59 -4.74
N SER A 14 -15.12 -4.85 -4.44
CA SER A 14 -16.01 -5.73 -3.70
C SER A 14 -16.08 -5.39 -2.21
N ASN A 15 -17.11 -5.84 -1.52
CA ASN A 15 -17.16 -5.73 -0.07
C ASN A 15 -16.21 -6.75 0.59
N VAL A 16 -15.76 -6.43 1.81
CA VAL A 16 -14.99 -7.36 2.65
C VAL A 16 -15.80 -8.61 2.97
N SER A 17 -15.14 -9.77 2.96
CA SER A 17 -15.72 -11.03 3.43
C SER A 17 -15.73 -11.09 4.98
N LYS A 18 -16.40 -12.09 5.55
CA LYS A 18 -16.33 -12.34 6.99
C LYS A 18 -14.92 -12.68 7.46
N GLU A 19 -14.16 -13.41 6.64
CA GLU A 19 -12.76 -13.76 6.92
C GLU A 19 -11.84 -12.53 6.89
N ASP A 20 -11.99 -11.67 5.86
CA ASP A 20 -11.28 -10.39 5.82
C ASP A 20 -11.57 -9.56 7.07
N GLN A 21 -12.83 -9.51 7.53
CA GLN A 21 -13.24 -8.73 8.70
C GLN A 21 -12.54 -9.20 9.98
N VAL A 22 -12.34 -10.51 10.15
CA VAL A 22 -11.57 -11.08 11.28
C VAL A 22 -10.12 -10.59 11.24
N THR A 23 -9.50 -10.68 10.07
CA THR A 23 -8.12 -10.20 9.86
C THR A 23 -8.00 -8.69 10.11
N ILE A 24 -8.87 -7.89 9.53
CA ILE A 24 -8.87 -6.42 9.72
C ILE A 24 -9.02 -6.08 11.22
N THR A 25 -9.90 -6.77 11.93
CA THR A 25 -10.10 -6.55 13.37
C THR A 25 -8.82 -6.86 14.15
N ALA A 26 -8.13 -7.95 13.82
CA ALA A 26 -6.84 -8.29 14.45
C ALA A 26 -5.78 -7.21 14.20
N PHE A 27 -5.71 -6.63 13.00
CA PHE A 27 -4.78 -5.53 12.70
C PHE A 27 -5.13 -4.25 13.45
N ARG A 28 -6.40 -3.92 13.60
CA ARG A 28 -6.87 -2.75 14.37
C ARG A 28 -6.47 -2.82 15.85
N THR A 29 -6.18 -4.01 16.39
CA THR A 29 -5.76 -4.21 17.80
C THR A 29 -4.24 -4.27 18.00
N LEU A 30 -3.42 -4.11 16.96
CA LEU A 30 -1.96 -4.08 17.08
C LEU A 30 -1.51 -2.98 18.05
N ALA A 31 -0.33 -3.15 18.63
CA ALA A 31 0.33 -2.13 19.45
C ALA A 31 0.59 -0.85 18.63
N SER A 32 0.69 0.29 19.31
CA SER A 32 0.90 1.59 18.65
C SER A 32 2.17 1.63 17.80
N SER A 33 3.23 0.91 18.19
CA SER A 33 4.47 0.79 17.42
C SER A 33 4.29 0.12 16.05
N SER A 34 3.26 -0.72 15.91
CA SER A 34 2.93 -1.44 14.67
C SER A 34 1.73 -0.84 13.95
N LYS A 35 1.37 0.39 14.31
CA LYS A 35 0.36 1.20 13.62
C LYS A 35 0.99 2.47 13.07
N CYS A 36 0.67 2.79 11.83
CA CYS A 36 1.06 4.03 11.19
C CYS A 36 -0.19 4.77 10.73
N ARG A 37 -0.39 6.00 11.17
CA ARG A 37 -1.41 6.89 10.64
C ARG A 37 -0.73 8.05 9.94
N ILE A 38 -0.75 8.02 8.61
CA ILE A 38 -0.16 9.06 7.76
C ILE A 38 -1.11 10.23 7.61
N ALA A 39 -2.34 9.96 7.21
CA ALA A 39 -3.33 11.01 6.99
C ALA A 39 -4.12 11.33 8.27
N LYS A 40 -4.30 12.61 8.55
CA LYS A 40 -5.21 13.09 9.61
C LYS A 40 -6.67 12.84 9.19
N SER A 41 -7.59 12.83 10.14
CA SER A 41 -9.04 12.67 9.85
C SER A 41 -9.64 13.79 9.00
N SER A 42 -8.97 14.94 8.95
CA SER A 42 -9.34 16.11 8.12
C SER A 42 -8.71 16.09 6.73
N GLU A 43 -7.86 15.10 6.42
CA GLU A 43 -7.23 14.99 5.11
C GLU A 43 -8.27 14.66 4.04
N THR A 44 -8.23 15.42 2.93
CA THR A 44 -9.11 15.19 1.79
C THR A 44 -8.70 13.94 1.05
N GLY A 45 -9.68 13.10 0.68
CA GLY A 45 -9.43 11.86 -0.05
C GLY A 45 -10.26 10.69 0.50
N GLU A 46 -10.21 9.56 -0.19
CA GLU A 46 -10.92 8.36 0.22
C GLU A 46 -10.10 7.61 1.27
N ALA A 47 -10.68 7.36 2.45
CA ALA A 47 -9.99 6.71 3.57
C ALA A 47 -9.54 5.29 3.17
N LEU A 48 -8.26 5.00 3.39
CA LEU A 48 -7.60 3.74 3.07
C LEU A 48 -6.98 3.10 4.30
N GLN A 49 -7.17 1.80 4.46
CA GLN A 49 -6.58 0.96 5.49
C GLN A 49 -5.81 -0.18 4.82
N LEU A 50 -4.54 -0.38 5.20
CA LEU A 50 -3.75 -1.50 4.71
C LEU A 50 -3.33 -2.39 5.89
N CYS A 51 -3.65 -3.67 5.78
CA CYS A 51 -3.21 -4.74 6.67
C CYS A 51 -2.00 -5.41 6.02
N LEU A 52 -0.79 -5.00 6.40
CA LEU A 52 0.46 -5.40 5.74
C LEU A 52 1.17 -6.48 6.54
N TYR A 53 1.56 -7.56 5.86
CA TYR A 53 2.49 -8.58 6.36
C TYR A 53 3.83 -8.39 5.65
N PHE A 54 4.89 -8.22 6.39
CA PHE A 54 6.27 -8.21 5.89
C PHE A 54 6.91 -9.56 6.18
N ILE A 55 7.34 -10.24 5.13
CA ILE A 55 7.96 -11.57 5.20
C ILE A 55 9.26 -11.60 4.40
N ASP A 56 10.22 -12.37 4.87
CA ASP A 56 11.41 -12.70 4.08
C ASP A 56 10.99 -13.50 2.85
N LYS A 57 11.38 -13.04 1.66
CA LYS A 57 11.04 -13.68 0.39
C LYS A 57 11.60 -15.10 0.29
N THR A 58 12.78 -15.34 0.86
CA THR A 58 13.49 -16.62 0.75
C THR A 58 13.04 -17.63 1.79
N THR A 59 13.03 -17.22 3.08
CA THR A 59 12.69 -18.12 4.20
C THR A 59 11.20 -18.21 4.47
N ARG A 60 10.41 -17.26 4.00
CA ARG A 60 8.97 -17.09 4.26
C ARG A 60 8.65 -16.73 5.72
N GLU A 61 9.66 -16.46 6.53
CA GLU A 61 9.49 -16.08 7.93
C GLU A 61 9.04 -14.62 8.06
N PRO A 62 8.23 -14.28 9.08
CA PRO A 62 7.84 -12.92 9.37
C PRO A 62 9.05 -12.04 9.73
N LEU A 63 9.12 -10.82 9.20
CA LEU A 63 10.11 -9.82 9.59
C LEU A 63 9.68 -9.17 10.89
N SER A 64 10.23 -9.65 12.01
CA SER A 64 9.93 -9.18 13.35
C SER A 64 10.71 -7.90 13.68
N LEU A 65 10.02 -6.90 14.24
CA LEU A 65 10.60 -5.61 14.68
C LEU A 65 11.28 -4.81 13.57
N GLN A 66 10.96 -5.08 12.31
CA GLN A 66 11.46 -4.38 11.15
C GLN A 66 10.92 -2.95 11.11
N GLU A 67 11.80 -1.96 11.00
CA GLU A 67 11.39 -0.57 10.78
C GLU A 67 11.01 -0.36 9.32
N VAL A 68 9.87 0.29 9.10
CA VAL A 68 9.32 0.57 7.77
C VAL A 68 8.84 2.02 7.72
N TYR A 69 9.19 2.69 6.63
CA TYR A 69 8.75 4.04 6.31
C TYR A 69 7.83 4.04 5.10
N PHE A 70 6.79 4.85 5.15
CA PHE A 70 5.81 5.00 4.08
C PHE A 70 5.67 6.46 3.71
N TYR A 71 5.53 6.74 2.41
CA TYR A 71 5.13 8.06 1.93
C TYR A 71 4.37 7.96 0.61
N HIS A 72 3.54 8.96 0.33
CA HIS A 72 2.78 9.00 -0.91
C HIS A 72 2.24 10.40 -1.22
N ALA A 73 1.78 10.60 -2.45
CA ALA A 73 1.10 11.81 -2.89
C ALA A 73 -0.28 11.99 -2.23
N ASN A 74 -0.77 13.22 -2.13
CA ASN A 74 -2.13 13.52 -1.70
C ASN A 74 -3.17 12.99 -2.72
N HIS A 75 -4.46 13.27 -2.51
CA HIS A 75 -5.53 12.82 -3.40
C HIS A 75 -5.48 13.45 -4.81
N GLU A 76 -4.74 14.54 -5.00
CA GLU A 76 -4.50 15.23 -6.29
C GLU A 76 -3.24 14.73 -7.01
N GLY A 77 -2.44 13.86 -6.39
CA GLY A 77 -1.21 13.33 -6.96
C GLY A 77 0.04 14.17 -6.63
N GLU A 78 -0.02 15.02 -5.61
CA GLU A 78 1.08 15.90 -5.21
C GLU A 78 1.73 15.41 -3.92
N TYR A 79 3.06 15.31 -3.89
CA TYR A 79 3.83 14.93 -2.69
C TYR A 79 3.93 16.05 -1.66
N GLN A 80 4.00 17.30 -2.11
CA GLN A 80 4.20 18.47 -1.24
C GLN A 80 5.36 18.25 -0.26
N PRO A 81 6.58 17.91 -0.73
CA PRO A 81 7.69 17.53 0.12
C PRO A 81 8.25 18.73 0.88
N ASP A 82 8.79 18.49 2.08
CA ASP A 82 9.52 19.50 2.86
C ASP A 82 10.81 19.93 2.16
N ASP A 83 11.53 18.97 1.54
CA ASP A 83 12.64 19.22 0.61
C ASP A 83 12.15 19.04 -0.82
N PRO A 84 12.05 20.12 -1.65
CA PRO A 84 11.59 20.03 -3.03
C PRO A 84 12.42 19.11 -3.95
N THR A 85 13.62 18.72 -3.53
CA THR A 85 14.51 17.82 -4.27
C THR A 85 14.41 16.36 -3.82
N ASP A 86 13.65 16.08 -2.76
CA ASP A 86 13.50 14.75 -2.16
C ASP A 86 12.03 14.41 -1.88
N GLU A 87 11.41 13.66 -2.79
CA GLU A 87 10.02 13.21 -2.65
C GLU A 87 9.77 12.34 -1.42
N SER A 88 10.82 11.71 -0.86
CA SER A 88 10.67 10.94 0.39
C SER A 88 10.33 11.80 1.59
N THR A 89 10.53 13.13 1.50
CA THR A 89 10.09 14.11 2.50
C THR A 89 8.64 14.56 2.31
N ALA A 90 7.85 13.81 1.53
CA ALA A 90 6.44 14.07 1.26
C ALA A 90 5.66 14.42 2.52
N ARG A 91 4.70 15.35 2.41
CA ARG A 91 3.84 15.77 3.52
C ARG A 91 3.07 14.59 4.15
N LEU A 92 2.63 13.64 3.32
CA LEU A 92 1.97 12.42 3.76
C LEU A 92 2.98 11.28 3.89
N ASN A 93 3.54 11.16 5.08
CA ASN A 93 4.53 10.15 5.42
C ASN A 93 4.34 9.61 6.85
N GLY A 94 4.99 8.49 7.15
CA GLY A 94 4.99 7.94 8.49
C GLY A 94 5.85 6.70 8.63
N LYS A 95 6.19 6.36 9.86
CA LYS A 95 6.98 5.18 10.22
C LYS A 95 6.21 4.25 11.14
N ALA A 96 6.48 2.96 11.03
CA ALA A 96 6.06 1.95 11.98
C ALA A 96 7.10 0.85 12.07
N ARG A 97 6.97 0.01 13.08
CA ARG A 97 7.77 -1.19 13.23
C ARG A 97 6.87 -2.41 13.22
N THR A 98 7.22 -3.43 12.45
CA THR A 98 6.45 -4.67 12.43
C THR A 98 6.37 -5.30 13.84
N ASP A 99 5.29 -5.98 14.12
CA ASP A 99 5.21 -6.83 15.32
C ASP A 99 5.98 -8.15 15.13
N LYS A 100 5.88 -9.05 16.09
CA LYS A 100 6.56 -10.37 16.02
C LYS A 100 6.08 -11.26 14.87
N GLN A 101 4.89 -10.97 14.31
CA GLN A 101 4.31 -11.65 13.17
C GLN A 101 4.49 -10.89 11.85
N GLY A 102 5.37 -9.90 11.82
CA GLY A 102 5.67 -9.10 10.62
C GLY A 102 4.55 -8.15 10.22
N ARG A 103 3.62 -7.76 11.12
CA ARG A 103 2.42 -7.01 10.78
C ARG A 103 2.56 -5.52 11.02
N ILE A 104 2.03 -4.71 10.09
CA ILE A 104 1.80 -3.26 10.25
C ILE A 104 0.37 -2.94 9.80
N TYR A 105 -0.34 -2.14 10.60
CA TYR A 105 -1.61 -1.53 10.23
C TYR A 105 -1.39 -0.08 9.81
N LEU A 106 -1.62 0.21 8.53
CA LEU A 106 -1.45 1.54 7.95
C LEU A 106 -2.81 2.18 7.70
N GLU A 107 -3.02 3.39 8.21
CA GLU A 107 -4.20 4.23 7.96
C GLU A 107 -3.78 5.49 7.20
N THR A 108 -4.43 5.74 6.06
CA THR A 108 -4.15 6.90 5.22
C THR A 108 -5.35 7.20 4.30
N ILE A 109 -5.11 7.91 3.22
CA ILE A 109 -6.04 8.09 2.09
C ILE A 109 -5.52 7.36 0.85
N LEU A 110 -6.40 7.06 -0.10
CA LEU A 110 -5.99 6.59 -1.41
C LEU A 110 -5.22 7.70 -2.13
N PRO A 111 -3.96 7.47 -2.55
CA PRO A 111 -3.18 8.45 -3.30
C PRO A 111 -3.89 8.85 -4.62
N GLY A 112 -3.67 10.06 -5.06
CA GLY A 112 -3.98 10.49 -6.42
C GLY A 112 -3.02 9.88 -7.45
N ASP A 113 -3.34 10.08 -8.73
CA ASP A 113 -2.43 9.69 -9.81
C ASP A 113 -1.22 10.62 -9.83
N TYR A 114 -0.03 10.03 -9.85
CA TYR A 114 1.23 10.76 -9.95
C TYR A 114 1.70 10.88 -11.40
N GLY A 115 2.05 12.10 -11.79
CA GLY A 115 2.58 12.40 -13.13
C GLY A 115 1.52 12.43 -14.23
N SER A 116 1.91 12.08 -15.45
CA SER A 116 1.06 12.15 -16.65
C SER A 116 0.20 10.90 -16.92
N SER A 117 0.25 9.91 -16.03
CA SER A 117 -0.46 8.63 -16.15
C SER A 117 -1.71 8.62 -15.30
N SER A 118 -2.85 8.18 -15.81
CA SER A 118 -4.09 8.02 -15.05
C SER A 118 -4.13 6.72 -14.19
N ASP A 119 -3.06 5.96 -14.14
CA ASP A 119 -2.99 4.62 -13.53
C ASP A 119 -1.80 4.43 -12.60
N ASN A 120 -1.21 5.52 -12.08
CA ASN A 120 0.02 5.47 -11.29
C ASN A 120 -0.20 5.86 -9.81
N ARG A 121 -1.23 5.29 -9.19
CA ARG A 121 -1.48 5.45 -7.75
C ARG A 121 -0.65 4.42 -6.99
N HIS A 122 0.23 4.88 -6.10
CA HIS A 122 1.06 3.98 -5.30
C HIS A 122 1.47 4.61 -3.97
N ILE A 123 1.92 3.77 -3.06
CA ILE A 123 2.54 4.14 -1.79
C ILE A 123 3.96 3.61 -1.83
N HIS A 124 4.93 4.50 -1.66
CA HIS A 124 6.33 4.14 -1.47
C HIS A 124 6.54 3.55 -0.08
N THR A 125 7.34 2.49 -0.01
CA THR A 125 7.61 1.74 1.20
C THR A 125 9.10 1.49 1.29
N THR A 126 9.76 2.04 2.32
CA THR A 126 11.18 1.77 2.61
C THR A 126 11.27 0.79 3.76
N VAL A 127 11.87 -0.37 3.51
CA VAL A 127 12.17 -1.38 4.52
C VAL A 127 13.64 -1.22 4.87
N PHE A 128 13.94 -0.60 6.02
CA PHE A 128 15.32 -0.26 6.37
C PHE A 128 16.20 -1.51 6.53
N ASP A 129 17.46 -1.38 6.14
CA ASP A 129 18.49 -2.42 6.17
C ASP A 129 18.26 -3.60 5.20
N ALA A 130 17.14 -3.66 4.47
CA ALA A 130 16.91 -4.65 3.42
C ALA A 130 17.69 -4.31 2.13
N ARG A 131 17.84 -5.27 1.22
CA ARG A 131 18.49 -5.07 -0.07
C ARG A 131 17.72 -5.73 -1.21
N PRO A 132 16.92 -4.96 -1.99
CA PRO A 132 16.73 -3.49 -1.93
C PRO A 132 15.89 -3.04 -0.73
N GLU A 133 15.95 -1.75 -0.38
CA GLU A 133 15.10 -1.15 0.66
C GLU A 133 13.76 -0.67 0.13
N PHE A 134 13.67 -0.32 -1.16
CA PHE A 134 12.52 0.36 -1.75
C PHE A 134 11.54 -0.61 -2.39
N TYR A 135 10.28 -0.44 -2.03
CA TYR A 135 9.14 -1.22 -2.52
C TYR A 135 7.95 -0.29 -2.76
N ASP A 136 7.08 -0.64 -3.74
CA ASP A 136 5.89 0.13 -4.04
C ASP A 136 4.63 -0.71 -3.92
N ILE A 137 3.59 -0.12 -3.33
CA ILE A 137 2.26 -0.72 -3.23
C ILE A 137 1.35 -0.01 -4.23
N HIS A 138 0.99 -0.68 -5.30
CA HIS A 138 0.02 -0.24 -6.31
C HIS A 138 -1.37 -0.80 -6.02
N PHE A 139 -2.40 -0.27 -6.68
CA PHE A 139 -3.78 -0.67 -6.44
C PHE A 139 -4.40 -1.31 -7.69
N ALA A 140 -4.89 -2.54 -7.57
CA ALA A 140 -5.38 -3.36 -8.70
C ALA A 140 -6.48 -2.67 -9.51
N GLN A 141 -7.36 -1.91 -8.85
CA GLN A 141 -8.46 -1.19 -9.47
C GLN A 141 -8.02 0.08 -10.25
N TYR A 142 -6.78 0.53 -10.01
CA TYR A 142 -6.21 1.75 -10.59
C TYR A 142 -4.93 1.49 -11.39
N THR A 143 -4.63 0.22 -11.68
CA THR A 143 -3.45 -0.18 -12.45
C THR A 143 -3.88 -0.84 -13.75
N GLY A 144 -3.48 -0.29 -14.88
CA GLY A 144 -3.77 -0.81 -16.21
C GLY A 144 -3.08 -2.14 -16.51
N LEU A 145 -3.45 -2.77 -17.61
CA LEU A 145 -2.91 -4.09 -17.99
C LEU A 145 -1.38 -4.11 -18.06
N MET A 146 -0.78 -3.10 -18.68
CA MET A 146 0.69 -2.98 -18.79
C MET A 146 1.36 -2.84 -17.42
N GLY A 147 0.78 -2.02 -16.52
CA GLY A 147 1.25 -1.88 -15.15
C GLY A 147 1.14 -3.17 -14.36
N LYS A 148 0.03 -3.90 -14.47
CA LYS A 148 -0.14 -5.23 -13.82
C LYS A 148 0.90 -6.25 -14.31
N GLN A 149 1.23 -6.24 -15.60
CA GLN A 149 2.28 -7.10 -16.15
C GLN A 149 3.67 -6.72 -15.62
N PHE A 150 3.96 -5.43 -15.49
CA PHE A 150 5.20 -4.92 -14.91
C PHE A 150 5.33 -5.34 -13.44
N ILE A 151 4.30 -5.08 -12.63
CA ILE A 151 4.25 -5.44 -11.21
C ILE A 151 4.42 -6.95 -11.02
N GLY A 152 3.72 -7.77 -11.81
CA GLY A 152 3.81 -9.23 -11.73
C GLY A 152 5.19 -9.83 -12.07
N ARG A 153 6.10 -9.04 -12.63
CA ARG A 153 7.49 -9.43 -12.93
C ARG A 153 8.51 -8.78 -11.99
N SER A 154 8.07 -7.95 -11.08
CA SER A 154 8.92 -7.20 -10.16
C SER A 154 9.01 -7.88 -8.80
N ASP A 155 10.17 -7.78 -8.18
CA ASP A 155 10.39 -8.17 -6.78
C ASP A 155 10.14 -7.02 -5.80
N GLN A 156 9.89 -5.82 -6.31
CA GLN A 156 9.78 -4.58 -5.50
C GLN A 156 8.42 -3.89 -5.64
N HIS A 157 7.54 -4.39 -6.49
CA HIS A 157 6.22 -3.80 -6.69
C HIS A 157 5.13 -4.81 -6.31
N PHE A 158 4.16 -4.37 -5.54
CA PHE A 158 3.07 -5.20 -5.04
C PHE A 158 1.72 -4.63 -5.43
N LEU A 159 0.77 -5.50 -5.72
CA LEU A 159 -0.56 -5.12 -6.18
C LEU A 159 -1.59 -5.38 -5.09
N ALA A 160 -2.04 -4.33 -4.42
CA ALA A 160 -3.10 -4.36 -3.44
C ALA A 160 -4.47 -4.44 -4.11
N ASN A 161 -5.28 -5.43 -3.74
CA ASN A 161 -6.66 -5.55 -4.19
C ASN A 161 -7.57 -4.86 -3.16
N LEU A 162 -8.21 -3.76 -3.56
CA LEU A 162 -9.07 -2.97 -2.69
C LEU A 162 -10.43 -3.63 -2.50
N LYS A 163 -10.89 -3.61 -1.26
CA LYS A 163 -12.24 -3.98 -0.83
C LYS A 163 -12.85 -2.83 -0.04
N ARG A 164 -14.16 -2.87 0.17
CA ARG A 164 -14.90 -1.85 0.92
C ARG A 164 -15.43 -2.43 2.22
N THR A 165 -15.14 -1.76 3.33
CA THR A 165 -15.70 -2.10 4.65
C THR A 165 -17.16 -1.65 4.75
N ALA A 166 -17.87 -2.13 5.76
CA ALA A 166 -19.25 -1.70 6.03
C ALA A 166 -19.36 -0.20 6.33
N GLU A 167 -18.29 0.40 6.88
CA GLU A 167 -18.19 1.83 7.12
C GLU A 167 -17.81 2.65 5.87
N GLY A 168 -17.72 2.01 4.70
CA GLY A 168 -17.41 2.65 3.43
C GLY A 168 -15.92 2.93 3.18
N LYS A 169 -15.02 2.54 4.06
CA LYS A 169 -13.56 2.74 3.88
C LYS A 169 -12.97 1.71 2.92
N LEU A 170 -11.95 2.10 2.18
CA LEU A 170 -11.14 1.17 1.42
C LEU A 170 -10.21 0.38 2.34
N VAL A 171 -10.02 -0.88 2.03
CA VAL A 171 -9.10 -1.75 2.76
C VAL A 171 -8.44 -2.76 1.82
N SER A 172 -7.19 -3.13 2.11
CA SER A 172 -6.53 -4.29 1.50
C SER A 172 -5.71 -5.06 2.54
N ILE A 173 -5.61 -6.37 2.34
CA ILE A 173 -4.73 -7.28 3.08
C ILE A 173 -3.65 -7.72 2.09
N LEU A 174 -2.37 -7.47 2.40
CA LEU A 174 -1.28 -7.64 1.46
C LEU A 174 -0.03 -8.17 2.16
N SER A 175 0.67 -9.10 1.53
CA SER A 175 2.01 -9.53 1.94
C SER A 175 3.06 -8.86 1.08
N ILE A 176 4.05 -8.25 1.73
CA ILE A 176 5.24 -7.65 1.13
C ILE A 176 6.39 -8.63 1.33
N GLU A 177 6.85 -9.22 0.24
CA GLU A 177 7.97 -10.17 0.22
C GLU A 177 9.28 -9.40 0.10
N VAL A 178 9.97 -9.23 1.23
CA VAL A 178 11.22 -8.47 1.31
C VAL A 178 12.39 -9.37 0.92
N LYS A 179 13.23 -8.86 0.02
CA LYS A 179 14.41 -9.56 -0.46
C LYS A 179 15.61 -9.15 0.40
N ASN A 180 16.38 -10.14 0.88
CA ASN A 180 17.56 -9.94 1.72
C ASN A 180 17.29 -8.92 2.85
N PRO A 181 16.37 -9.19 3.78
CA PRO A 181 16.22 -8.35 4.97
C PRO A 181 17.52 -8.37 5.79
N GLY A 182 17.79 -7.27 6.49
CA GLY A 182 19.02 -7.11 7.29
C GLY A 182 19.07 -8.01 8.54
#